data_795b2a0cf885d4fe6fe9e96711085ace
#
_entry.id   795b2a0cf885d4fe6fe9e96711085ace
#
_cell.length_a   1.000
_cell.length_b   1.000
_cell.length_c   1.000
_cell.angle_alpha   90.00
_cell.angle_beta   90.00
_cell.angle_gamma   90.00
#
_symmetry.space_group_name_H-M   'P 1'
#
loop_
_entity.id
_entity.type
_entity.pdbx_description
1 polymer ?
#
loop_
_entity_poly.entity_id
_entity_poly.type
_entity_poly.pdbx_seq_one_letter_code
_entity_poly.pdbx_strand_id
1 'polypeptide(L)'
;MHHKIISYVQDILNYPLEEIKTITRISHKEFNNTFVKNNTPLVMTAMINDWPAMKKWNLDYFETIGKDKQAFISKGNIRQGNTAWEFGDFLNYVQEIKESSTNNSDAYLSNLSIQKLFPEVMNDVDFSLISNFKKYNSTSFWIGPPGTITGWHTDRLNDNILAQVFGKKLVFLVSPKDNSKMPLSDKYEPGSKLCSVSMENFDQENHKAFKDARVKYTVLEPGKTLFIPKNWWHCVYGIDISISSNNFGHTTIDHFRMKSVELV
;
A
#
# COMPACT_ATOMS: atom_id res chain seq x y z
N MET A 1 -17.08 -4.17 7.54
CA MET A 1 -16.57 -4.68 6.25
C MET A 1 -15.34 -5.56 6.42
N HIS A 2 -14.25 -5.09 7.01
CA HIS A 2 -12.98 -5.84 7.09
C HIS A 2 -13.10 -7.22 7.77
N HIS A 3 -13.93 -7.40 8.81
CA HIS A 3 -14.14 -8.72 9.42
C HIS A 3 -14.67 -9.77 8.45
N LYS A 4 -15.57 -9.36 7.52
CA LYS A 4 -16.08 -10.28 6.49
C LYS A 4 -14.98 -10.70 5.51
N ILE A 5 -14.10 -9.76 5.13
CA ILE A 5 -12.97 -10.06 4.24
C ILE A 5 -11.98 -10.99 4.95
N ILE A 6 -11.64 -10.70 6.22
CA ILE A 6 -10.74 -11.55 7.03
C ILE A 6 -11.31 -12.97 7.15
N SER A 7 -12.61 -13.10 7.50
CA SER A 7 -13.26 -14.41 7.59
C SER A 7 -13.24 -15.15 6.25
N TYR A 8 -13.59 -14.48 5.17
CA TYR A 8 -13.55 -15.07 3.83
C TYR A 8 -12.15 -15.57 3.44
N VAL A 9 -11.11 -14.78 3.71
CA VAL A 9 -9.72 -15.20 3.45
C VAL A 9 -9.34 -16.38 4.33
N GLN A 10 -9.75 -16.39 5.60
CA GLN A 10 -9.50 -17.49 6.50
C GLN A 10 -10.15 -18.79 6.00
N ASP A 11 -11.36 -18.71 5.42
CA ASP A 11 -12.08 -19.88 4.88
C ASP A 11 -11.39 -20.47 3.64
N ILE A 12 -10.60 -19.69 2.91
CA ILE A 12 -9.81 -20.17 1.77
C ILE A 12 -8.57 -20.94 2.22
N LEU A 13 -7.93 -20.51 3.30
CA LEU A 13 -6.60 -20.96 3.70
C LEU A 13 -6.64 -22.23 4.57
N ASN A 14 -5.66 -23.11 4.36
CA ASN A 14 -5.45 -24.29 5.20
C ASN A 14 -4.75 -23.97 6.55
N TYR A 15 -4.16 -22.78 6.67
CA TYR A 15 -3.50 -22.31 7.89
C TYR A 15 -4.18 -21.05 8.44
N PRO A 16 -4.14 -20.84 9.77
CA PRO A 16 -4.73 -19.65 10.36
C PRO A 16 -4.04 -18.36 9.87
N LEU A 17 -4.84 -17.32 9.69
CA LEU A 17 -4.34 -15.97 9.49
C LEU A 17 -3.59 -15.51 10.74
N GLU A 18 -2.41 -14.94 10.55
CA GLU A 18 -1.59 -14.41 11.64
C GLU A 18 -1.55 -12.87 11.58
N GLU A 19 -1.77 -12.22 12.72
CA GLU A 19 -1.53 -10.78 12.78
C GLU A 19 -0.04 -10.43 12.67
N ILE A 20 0.27 -9.35 11.97
CA ILE A 20 1.63 -8.83 11.91
C ILE A 20 2.02 -8.28 13.28
N LYS A 21 3.25 -8.58 13.71
CA LYS A 21 3.79 -8.07 14.96
C LYS A 21 3.63 -6.55 15.05
N THR A 22 3.09 -6.08 16.16
CA THR A 22 2.86 -4.66 16.41
C THR A 22 3.70 -4.20 17.60
N ILE A 23 4.31 -3.03 17.47
CA ILE A 23 5.04 -2.34 18.54
C ILE A 23 4.67 -0.85 18.53
N THR A 24 4.90 -0.16 19.65
CA THR A 24 4.54 1.27 19.74
C THR A 24 5.57 2.14 19.03
N ARG A 25 6.82 2.07 19.45
CA ARG A 25 7.96 2.82 18.88
C ARG A 25 9.19 1.93 18.81
N ILE A 26 10.09 2.27 17.92
CA ILE A 26 11.34 1.55 17.74
C ILE A 26 12.47 2.54 17.37
N SER A 27 13.68 2.28 17.84
CA SER A 27 14.84 3.02 17.39
C SER A 27 15.30 2.56 15.99
N HIS A 28 15.92 3.46 15.22
CA HIS A 28 16.49 3.11 13.91
C HIS A 28 17.42 1.89 13.96
N LYS A 29 18.28 1.83 14.99
CA LYS A 29 19.23 0.73 15.17
C LYS A 29 18.51 -0.60 15.34
N GLU A 30 17.51 -0.64 16.20
CA GLU A 30 16.72 -1.84 16.45
C GLU A 30 15.88 -2.23 15.24
N PHE A 31 15.22 -1.27 14.61
CA PHE A 31 14.45 -1.48 13.39
C PHE A 31 15.31 -2.13 12.30
N ASN A 32 16.47 -1.55 12.00
CA ASN A 32 17.36 -2.08 10.97
C ASN A 32 17.90 -3.47 11.35
N ASN A 33 18.34 -3.67 12.61
CA ASN A 33 18.97 -4.92 13.01
C ASN A 33 17.97 -6.08 13.16
N THR A 34 16.74 -5.78 13.59
CA THR A 34 15.75 -6.81 13.91
C THR A 34 14.78 -7.07 12.74
N PHE A 35 14.35 -6.03 12.02
CA PHE A 35 13.28 -6.18 11.02
C PHE A 35 13.82 -6.07 9.58
N VAL A 36 14.60 -5.04 9.26
CA VAL A 36 15.12 -4.86 7.90
C VAL A 36 16.08 -5.99 7.54
N LYS A 37 17.10 -6.26 8.38
CA LYS A 37 18.07 -7.34 8.11
C LYS A 37 17.44 -8.73 8.04
N ASN A 38 16.40 -8.99 8.82
CA ASN A 38 15.70 -10.28 8.85
C ASN A 38 14.52 -10.33 7.89
N ASN A 39 14.33 -9.31 7.06
CA ASN A 39 13.25 -9.25 6.07
C ASN A 39 11.89 -9.57 6.71
N THR A 40 11.57 -8.95 7.86
CA THR A 40 10.40 -9.25 8.69
C THR A 40 9.47 -8.04 8.76
N PRO A 41 8.18 -8.16 8.40
CA PRO A 41 7.24 -7.07 8.46
C PRO A 41 6.94 -6.64 9.90
N LEU A 42 6.58 -5.37 10.05
CA LEU A 42 6.32 -4.76 11.36
C LEU A 42 5.25 -3.67 11.26
N VAL A 43 4.31 -3.65 12.20
CA VAL A 43 3.42 -2.51 12.43
C VAL A 43 3.95 -1.67 13.59
N MET A 44 3.97 -0.35 13.41
CA MET A 44 4.35 0.61 14.45
C MET A 44 3.19 1.59 14.66
N THR A 45 2.82 1.87 15.93
CA THR A 45 1.57 2.60 16.26
C THR A 45 1.74 4.06 16.66
N ALA A 46 2.96 4.54 16.82
CA ALA A 46 3.19 5.91 17.31
C ALA A 46 4.37 6.64 16.64
N MET A 47 4.76 6.22 15.44
CA MET A 47 5.90 6.83 14.74
C MET A 47 5.54 8.12 14.01
N ILE A 48 4.27 8.31 13.66
CA ILE A 48 3.79 9.41 12.81
C ILE A 48 2.78 10.33 13.49
N ASN A 49 2.50 10.14 14.78
CA ASN A 49 1.46 10.89 15.49
C ASN A 49 1.71 12.41 15.51
N ASP A 50 2.97 12.81 15.44
CA ASP A 50 3.39 14.21 15.45
C ASP A 50 3.46 14.84 14.05
N TRP A 51 3.17 14.08 12.99
CA TRP A 51 3.16 14.62 11.65
C TRP A 51 2.07 15.68 11.47
N PRO A 52 2.37 16.82 10.81
CA PRO A 52 1.33 17.77 10.43
C PRO A 52 0.21 17.14 9.59
N ALA A 53 0.51 16.15 8.78
CA ALA A 53 -0.44 15.37 7.99
C ALA A 53 -1.58 14.80 8.85
N MET A 54 -1.29 14.31 10.08
CA MET A 54 -2.29 13.72 10.96
C MET A 54 -3.40 14.68 11.36
N LYS A 55 -3.14 15.98 11.32
CA LYS A 55 -4.11 17.03 11.65
C LYS A 55 -4.73 17.69 10.43
N LYS A 56 -4.01 17.69 9.30
CA LYS A 56 -4.39 18.44 8.09
C LYS A 56 -5.06 17.58 7.04
N TRP A 57 -4.57 16.35 6.81
CA TRP A 57 -4.95 15.57 5.64
C TRP A 57 -6.33 14.95 5.79
N ASN A 58 -7.27 15.51 5.06
CA ASN A 58 -8.62 15.01 4.80
C ASN A 58 -9.03 15.44 3.39
N LEU A 59 -10.19 15.04 2.92
CA LEU A 59 -10.63 15.39 1.56
C LEU A 59 -10.78 16.89 1.38
N ASP A 60 -11.37 17.59 2.34
CA ASP A 60 -11.62 19.05 2.26
C ASP A 60 -10.32 19.84 2.16
N TYR A 61 -9.27 19.41 2.88
CA TYR A 61 -7.95 20.01 2.78
C TYR A 61 -7.38 19.84 1.37
N PHE A 62 -7.43 18.64 0.82
CA PHE A 62 -6.92 18.37 -0.51
C PHE A 62 -7.76 19.04 -1.61
N GLU A 63 -9.06 19.17 -1.43
CA GLU A 63 -9.92 19.95 -2.30
C GLU A 63 -9.49 21.43 -2.33
N THR A 64 -9.26 22.00 -1.14
CA THR A 64 -8.84 23.41 -1.01
C THR A 64 -7.55 23.71 -1.74
N ILE A 65 -6.56 22.81 -1.67
CA ILE A 65 -5.21 23.07 -2.24
C ILE A 65 -5.05 22.53 -3.67
N GLY A 66 -6.00 21.77 -4.20
CA GLY A 66 -5.73 21.02 -5.40
C GLY A 66 -6.86 20.73 -6.35
N LYS A 67 -8.10 21.20 -6.11
CA LYS A 67 -9.26 20.84 -6.96
C LYS A 67 -9.04 21.05 -8.45
N ASP A 68 -8.31 22.10 -8.82
CA ASP A 68 -8.05 22.50 -10.22
C ASP A 68 -6.78 21.83 -10.81
N LYS A 69 -6.10 20.97 -10.04
CA LYS A 69 -4.90 20.26 -10.51
C LYS A 69 -5.29 19.02 -11.31
N GLN A 70 -4.44 18.68 -12.29
CA GLN A 70 -4.59 17.42 -13.03
C GLN A 70 -3.89 16.29 -12.28
N ALA A 71 -4.62 15.20 -12.01
CA ALA A 71 -4.12 14.00 -11.39
C ALA A 71 -4.29 12.78 -12.30
N PHE A 72 -3.35 11.85 -12.25
CA PHE A 72 -3.45 10.58 -12.96
C PHE A 72 -4.08 9.54 -12.05
N ILE A 73 -5.29 9.12 -12.40
CA ILE A 73 -6.09 8.18 -11.62
C ILE A 73 -5.99 6.79 -12.26
N SER A 74 -5.59 5.81 -11.45
CA SER A 74 -5.57 4.40 -11.85
C SER A 74 -6.99 3.85 -11.89
N LYS A 75 -7.32 3.05 -12.91
CA LYS A 75 -8.57 2.31 -13.02
C LYS A 75 -8.36 0.82 -12.81
N GLY A 76 -9.34 0.19 -12.14
CA GLY A 76 -9.35 -1.25 -11.90
C GLY A 76 -8.46 -1.71 -10.75
N ASN A 77 -8.57 -2.99 -10.41
CA ASN A 77 -7.85 -3.64 -9.30
C ASN A 77 -6.36 -3.89 -9.57
N ILE A 78 -5.95 -3.75 -10.80
CA ILE A 78 -4.57 -3.86 -11.25
C ILE A 78 -4.38 -2.62 -12.10
N ARG A 79 -3.37 -1.84 -11.82
CA ARG A 79 -2.99 -0.61 -12.54
C ARG A 79 -3.09 -0.78 -14.08
N GLN A 80 -4.32 -0.80 -14.59
CA GLN A 80 -4.62 -1.07 -16.01
C GLN A 80 -4.45 0.15 -16.91
N GLY A 81 -3.92 1.23 -16.36
CA GLY A 81 -3.72 2.49 -17.03
C GLY A 81 -4.14 3.66 -16.14
N ASN A 82 -3.53 4.79 -16.38
CA ASN A 82 -3.85 6.02 -15.68
C ASN A 82 -4.62 6.94 -16.63
N THR A 83 -5.72 7.49 -16.16
CA THR A 83 -6.49 8.51 -16.88
C THR A 83 -6.30 9.84 -16.17
N ALA A 84 -6.09 10.92 -16.93
CA ALA A 84 -6.03 12.26 -16.37
C ALA A 84 -7.43 12.71 -15.96
N TRP A 85 -7.59 13.14 -14.72
CA TRP A 85 -8.82 13.74 -14.16
C TRP A 85 -8.48 15.09 -13.57
N GLU A 86 -9.44 16.01 -13.54
CA GLU A 86 -9.39 17.08 -12.56
C GLU A 86 -9.45 16.49 -11.16
N PHE A 87 -8.59 16.95 -10.27
CA PHE A 87 -8.48 16.33 -8.94
C PHE A 87 -9.75 16.56 -8.11
N GLY A 88 -10.45 17.68 -8.31
CA GLY A 88 -11.76 17.95 -7.70
C GLY A 88 -12.81 16.91 -8.12
N ASP A 89 -12.86 16.55 -9.40
CA ASP A 89 -13.79 15.52 -9.90
C ASP A 89 -13.49 14.15 -9.27
N PHE A 90 -12.20 13.84 -9.10
CA PHE A 90 -11.82 12.62 -8.39
C PHE A 90 -12.24 12.64 -6.91
N LEU A 91 -12.11 13.76 -6.21
CA LEU A 91 -12.56 13.87 -4.81
C LEU A 91 -14.08 13.74 -4.69
N ASN A 92 -14.85 14.33 -5.62
CA ASN A 92 -16.30 14.15 -5.69
C ASN A 92 -16.66 12.68 -5.89
N TYR A 93 -16.02 11.99 -6.83
CA TYR A 93 -16.20 10.55 -7.03
C TYR A 93 -15.92 9.75 -5.75
N VAL A 94 -14.85 10.07 -5.00
CA VAL A 94 -14.51 9.40 -3.74
C VAL A 94 -15.63 9.55 -2.70
N GLN A 95 -16.28 10.72 -2.64
CA GLN A 95 -17.40 10.97 -1.73
C GLN A 95 -18.67 10.23 -2.16
N GLU A 96 -18.98 10.24 -3.46
CA GLU A 96 -20.15 9.54 -4.02
C GLU A 96 -20.08 8.03 -3.76
N ILE A 97 -18.90 7.40 -3.93
CA ILE A 97 -18.73 5.97 -3.64
C ILE A 97 -18.94 5.66 -2.16
N LYS A 98 -18.53 6.55 -1.25
CA LYS A 98 -18.79 6.39 0.18
C LYS A 98 -20.27 6.38 0.51
N GLU A 99 -21.05 7.23 -0.15
CA GLU A 99 -22.49 7.35 0.07
C GLU A 99 -23.29 6.24 -0.62
N SER A 100 -22.72 5.66 -1.69
CA SER A 100 -23.32 4.53 -2.38
C SER A 100 -23.17 3.24 -1.56
N SER A 101 -24.18 2.39 -1.60
CA SER A 101 -24.13 1.06 -0.99
C SER A 101 -23.19 0.10 -1.73
N THR A 102 -22.67 0.50 -2.88
CA THR A 102 -21.77 -0.27 -3.72
C THR A 102 -20.33 0.03 -3.34
N ASN A 103 -19.74 -0.79 -2.48
CA ASN A 103 -18.31 -0.71 -2.16
C ASN A 103 -17.41 -1.18 -3.32
N ASN A 104 -17.78 -0.88 -4.55
CA ASN A 104 -17.04 -1.28 -5.74
C ASN A 104 -16.47 -0.04 -6.41
N SER A 105 -15.23 0.28 -6.10
CA SER A 105 -14.50 1.39 -6.67
C SER A 105 -13.57 0.91 -7.77
N ASP A 106 -13.67 1.51 -8.94
CA ASP A 106 -12.77 1.28 -10.07
C ASP A 106 -11.72 2.37 -10.27
N ALA A 107 -11.76 3.43 -9.46
CA ALA A 107 -10.82 4.55 -9.56
C ALA A 107 -10.07 4.82 -8.25
N TYR A 108 -8.75 4.99 -8.36
CA TYR A 108 -7.84 5.12 -7.24
C TYR A 108 -6.65 6.01 -7.60
N LEU A 109 -6.37 7.01 -6.78
CA LEU A 109 -5.14 7.76 -6.88
C LEU A 109 -4.04 6.96 -6.18
N SER A 110 -3.21 6.31 -6.98
CA SER A 110 -2.20 5.38 -6.50
C SER A 110 -0.79 5.82 -6.83
N ASN A 111 0.10 5.71 -5.85
CA ASN A 111 1.55 5.90 -6.02
C ASN A 111 1.94 7.21 -6.69
N LEU A 112 1.21 8.28 -6.41
CA LEU A 112 1.53 9.59 -6.97
C LEU A 112 2.63 10.27 -6.14
N SER A 113 3.65 10.77 -6.82
CA SER A 113 4.69 11.56 -6.17
C SER A 113 4.10 12.82 -5.56
N ILE A 114 4.21 12.96 -4.23
CA ILE A 114 3.80 14.18 -3.51
C ILE A 114 4.50 15.41 -4.11
N GLN A 115 5.79 15.29 -4.43
CA GLN A 115 6.57 16.42 -4.99
C GLN A 115 6.02 16.95 -6.30
N LYS A 116 5.39 16.09 -7.10
CA LYS A 116 4.88 16.49 -8.41
C LYS A 116 3.52 17.15 -8.33
N LEU A 117 2.63 16.62 -7.53
CA LEU A 117 1.25 17.13 -7.47
C LEU A 117 1.04 18.15 -6.35
N PHE A 118 1.59 17.87 -5.17
CA PHE A 118 1.41 18.68 -3.96
C PHE A 118 2.76 18.97 -3.28
N PRO A 119 3.67 19.75 -3.93
CA PRO A 119 4.96 20.08 -3.32
C PRO A 119 4.80 20.82 -1.98
N GLU A 120 3.68 21.53 -1.78
CA GLU A 120 3.34 22.25 -0.56
C GLU A 120 3.13 21.36 0.67
N VAL A 121 2.77 20.09 0.49
CA VAL A 121 2.56 19.16 1.62
C VAL A 121 3.77 18.26 1.91
N MET A 122 4.90 18.48 1.24
CA MET A 122 6.13 17.71 1.46
C MET A 122 6.61 17.74 2.92
N ASN A 123 6.39 18.86 3.60
CA ASN A 123 6.77 19.04 5.00
C ASN A 123 5.73 18.49 5.99
N ASP A 124 4.61 17.96 5.50
CA ASP A 124 3.58 17.38 6.36
C ASP A 124 3.93 15.94 6.76
N VAL A 125 4.89 15.31 6.10
CA VAL A 125 5.33 13.93 6.36
C VAL A 125 6.85 13.88 6.52
N ASP A 126 7.31 13.12 7.52
CA ASP A 126 8.75 12.92 7.77
C ASP A 126 9.06 11.47 8.13
N PHE A 127 9.53 10.71 7.15
CA PHE A 127 9.93 9.31 7.35
C PHE A 127 11.31 9.14 8.00
N SER A 128 12.04 10.23 8.28
CA SER A 128 13.40 10.17 8.84
C SER A 128 13.45 9.51 10.22
N LEU A 129 12.36 9.56 10.97
CA LEU A 129 12.23 8.87 12.26
C LEU A 129 12.12 7.35 12.15
N ILE A 130 11.75 6.83 10.96
CA ILE A 130 11.49 5.42 10.75
C ILE A 130 12.57 4.80 9.86
N SER A 131 13.02 5.51 8.84
CA SER A 131 13.95 4.97 7.85
C SER A 131 15.16 5.86 7.61
N ASN A 132 16.31 5.22 7.44
CA ASN A 132 17.56 5.85 7.01
C ASN A 132 17.75 5.80 5.49
N PHE A 133 16.72 5.63 4.70
CA PHE A 133 16.78 5.59 3.24
C PHE A 133 17.12 6.95 2.64
N LYS A 134 18.16 7.61 3.20
CA LYS A 134 18.47 9.03 2.94
C LYS A 134 18.90 9.35 1.50
N LYS A 135 19.38 8.38 0.75
CA LYS A 135 20.00 8.66 -0.55
C LYS A 135 19.12 8.35 -1.72
N TYR A 136 18.29 7.35 -1.62
CA TYR A 136 17.41 6.86 -2.67
C TYR A 136 16.05 6.51 -2.08
N ASN A 137 15.27 7.53 -1.73
CA ASN A 137 13.91 7.36 -1.28
C ASN A 137 12.94 8.15 -2.15
N SER A 138 11.76 7.64 -2.29
CA SER A 138 10.64 8.35 -2.89
C SER A 138 9.46 8.32 -1.95
N THR A 139 8.80 9.46 -1.80
CA THR A 139 7.59 9.60 -1.01
C THR A 139 6.42 9.79 -1.95
N SER A 140 5.46 8.93 -1.81
CA SER A 140 4.21 8.97 -2.59
C SER A 140 3.02 9.06 -1.65
N PHE A 141 1.87 9.42 -2.20
CA PHE A 141 0.62 9.37 -1.46
C PHE A 141 -0.47 8.66 -2.27
N TRP A 142 -1.51 8.28 -1.56
CA TRP A 142 -2.59 7.44 -2.04
C TRP A 142 -3.89 7.99 -1.48
N ILE A 143 -4.86 8.22 -2.35
CA ILE A 143 -6.22 8.61 -1.94
C ILE A 143 -7.20 7.69 -2.66
N GLY A 144 -8.14 7.12 -1.91
CA GLY A 144 -9.15 6.26 -2.51
C GLY A 144 -10.41 6.10 -1.68
N PRO A 145 -11.52 5.77 -2.34
CA PRO A 145 -12.77 5.43 -1.69
C PRO A 145 -12.71 4.04 -1.04
N PRO A 146 -13.72 3.68 -0.23
CA PRO A 146 -13.92 2.30 0.22
C PRO A 146 -14.02 1.34 -0.98
N GLY A 147 -13.58 0.10 -0.80
CA GLY A 147 -13.64 -0.94 -1.83
C GLY A 147 -12.50 -0.90 -2.84
N THR A 148 -11.55 0.04 -2.75
CA THR A 148 -10.34 -0.02 -3.58
C THR A 148 -9.50 -1.24 -3.22
N ILE A 149 -8.95 -1.89 -4.24
CA ILE A 149 -8.08 -3.05 -4.07
C ILE A 149 -6.79 -2.86 -4.86
N THR A 150 -5.66 -2.99 -4.17
CA THR A 150 -4.39 -3.24 -4.82
C THR A 150 -4.11 -4.73 -4.71
N GLY A 151 -4.23 -5.47 -5.84
CA GLY A 151 -4.07 -6.92 -5.88
C GLY A 151 -2.70 -7.41 -5.42
N TRP A 152 -2.54 -8.71 -5.27
CA TRP A 152 -1.30 -9.32 -4.82
C TRP A 152 -0.12 -9.00 -5.74
N HIS A 153 0.89 -8.33 -5.19
CA HIS A 153 2.12 -7.97 -5.88
C HIS A 153 3.31 -7.92 -4.92
N THR A 154 4.50 -7.80 -5.46
CA THR A 154 5.72 -7.58 -4.68
C THR A 154 6.42 -6.30 -5.12
N ASP A 155 7.02 -5.59 -4.17
CA ASP A 155 8.00 -4.54 -4.43
C ASP A 155 9.39 -5.19 -4.50
N ARG A 156 9.87 -5.52 -5.72
CA ARG A 156 11.08 -6.34 -5.89
C ARG A 156 12.37 -5.66 -5.44
N LEU A 157 12.43 -4.35 -5.58
CA LEU A 157 13.65 -3.57 -5.41
C LEU A 157 13.63 -2.71 -4.15
N ASN A 158 12.45 -2.52 -3.56
CA ASN A 158 12.25 -1.54 -2.49
C ASN A 158 11.73 -2.20 -1.22
N ASP A 159 12.27 -1.76 -0.10
CA ASP A 159 11.54 -1.80 1.16
C ASP A 159 10.49 -0.68 1.14
N ASN A 160 9.32 -0.92 1.73
CA ASN A 160 8.20 0.00 1.72
C ASN A 160 7.73 0.27 3.16
N ILE A 161 7.59 1.53 3.52
CA ILE A 161 6.95 1.96 4.77
C ILE A 161 5.67 2.69 4.39
N LEU A 162 4.54 2.06 4.69
CA LEU A 162 3.21 2.59 4.45
C LEU A 162 2.67 3.24 5.73
N ALA A 163 2.41 4.55 5.69
CA ALA A 163 1.88 5.34 6.79
C ALA A 163 0.40 5.66 6.52
N GLN A 164 -0.48 5.25 7.44
CA GLN A 164 -1.90 5.52 7.35
C GLN A 164 -2.23 6.82 8.07
N VAL A 165 -2.73 7.82 7.32
CA VAL A 165 -3.03 9.16 7.85
C VAL A 165 -4.51 9.34 8.11
N PHE A 166 -5.38 8.92 7.18
CA PHE A 166 -6.83 9.07 7.29
C PHE A 166 -7.54 7.79 6.83
N GLY A 167 -8.63 7.40 7.51
CA GLY A 167 -9.38 6.18 7.20
C GLY A 167 -8.59 4.90 7.46
N LYS A 168 -9.09 3.76 6.99
CA LYS A 168 -8.54 2.43 7.31
C LYS A 168 -8.24 1.63 6.05
N LYS A 169 -7.19 0.82 6.14
CA LYS A 169 -6.84 -0.20 5.14
C LYS A 169 -6.64 -1.55 5.78
N LEU A 170 -7.07 -2.61 5.11
CA LEU A 170 -6.72 -3.99 5.46
C LEU A 170 -5.60 -4.44 4.54
N VAL A 171 -4.51 -4.92 5.11
CA VAL A 171 -3.33 -5.38 4.36
C VAL A 171 -3.08 -6.84 4.67
N PHE A 172 -2.92 -7.64 3.61
CA PHE A 172 -2.46 -9.03 3.69
C PHE A 172 -1.04 -9.13 3.16
N LEU A 173 -0.24 -10.01 3.77
CA LEU A 173 1.16 -10.24 3.42
C LEU A 173 1.46 -11.74 3.34
N VAL A 174 2.27 -12.13 2.35
CA VAL A 174 2.84 -13.48 2.24
C VAL A 174 4.35 -13.39 2.08
N SER A 175 5.07 -14.22 2.84
CA SER A 175 6.53 -14.25 2.81
C SER A 175 7.07 -14.72 1.46
N PRO A 176 8.23 -14.21 0.98
CA PRO A 176 8.91 -14.77 -0.18
C PRO A 176 9.28 -16.25 -0.03
N LYS A 177 9.27 -16.80 1.17
CA LYS A 177 9.43 -18.26 1.40
C LYS A 177 8.28 -19.07 0.80
N ASP A 178 7.11 -18.47 0.64
CA ASP A 178 5.92 -19.07 0.05
C ASP A 178 5.72 -18.69 -1.43
N ASN A 179 6.77 -18.26 -2.14
CA ASN A 179 6.68 -17.89 -3.57
C ASN A 179 6.05 -18.96 -4.43
N SER A 180 6.30 -20.26 -4.14
CA SER A 180 5.71 -21.38 -4.88
C SER A 180 4.18 -21.52 -4.68
N LYS A 181 3.62 -20.82 -3.69
CA LYS A 181 2.19 -20.78 -3.39
C LYS A 181 1.47 -19.61 -4.08
N MET A 182 2.24 -18.68 -4.65
CA MET A 182 1.75 -17.46 -5.28
C MET A 182 1.84 -17.60 -6.80
N PRO A 183 0.76 -18.06 -7.48
CA PRO A 183 0.77 -18.22 -8.93
C PRO A 183 0.95 -16.86 -9.60
N LEU A 184 1.88 -16.80 -10.54
CA LEU A 184 2.20 -15.56 -11.24
C LEU A 184 1.10 -15.21 -12.24
N SER A 185 0.80 -13.92 -12.32
CA SER A 185 0.00 -13.35 -13.39
C SER A 185 0.83 -13.26 -14.67
N ASP A 186 0.19 -13.35 -15.81
CA ASP A 186 0.75 -13.06 -17.14
C ASP A 186 0.89 -11.56 -17.41
N LYS A 187 0.32 -10.72 -16.56
CA LYS A 187 0.44 -9.27 -16.63
C LYS A 187 1.82 -8.81 -16.20
N TYR A 188 2.31 -7.75 -16.83
CA TYR A 188 3.61 -7.18 -16.55
C TYR A 188 3.50 -5.82 -15.86
N GLU A 189 4.27 -5.64 -14.79
CA GLU A 189 4.51 -4.34 -14.15
C GLU A 189 6.02 -4.21 -13.84
N PRO A 190 6.70 -3.16 -14.34
CA PRO A 190 8.11 -2.95 -14.07
C PRO A 190 8.39 -2.88 -12.55
N GLY A 191 9.40 -3.64 -12.10
CA GLY A 191 9.81 -3.65 -10.68
C GLY A 191 8.91 -4.45 -9.73
N SER A 192 7.80 -5.05 -10.23
CA SER A 192 6.89 -5.87 -9.44
C SER A 192 6.75 -7.28 -10.02
N LYS A 193 6.38 -8.24 -9.17
CA LYS A 193 5.72 -9.48 -9.60
C LYS A 193 4.25 -9.35 -9.27
N LEU A 194 3.40 -9.78 -10.17
CA LEU A 194 1.96 -9.81 -9.98
C LEU A 194 1.51 -11.25 -9.78
N CYS A 195 0.54 -11.46 -8.89
CA CYS A 195 -0.09 -12.76 -8.68
C CYS A 195 -1.47 -12.79 -9.34
N SER A 196 -1.87 -13.94 -9.88
CA SER A 196 -3.17 -14.12 -10.51
C SER A 196 -4.32 -14.35 -9.52
N VAL A 197 -4.03 -14.58 -8.25
CA VAL A 197 -5.05 -14.78 -7.21
C VAL A 197 -5.88 -13.52 -7.03
N SER A 198 -7.19 -13.63 -7.21
CA SER A 198 -8.16 -12.64 -6.76
C SER A 198 -8.77 -13.09 -5.44
N MET A 199 -8.74 -12.22 -4.42
CA MET A 199 -9.37 -12.51 -3.14
C MET A 199 -10.89 -12.29 -3.17
N GLU A 200 -11.43 -11.58 -4.17
CA GLU A 200 -12.85 -11.35 -4.34
C GLU A 200 -13.54 -12.53 -5.04
N ASN A 201 -12.81 -13.14 -5.97
CA ASN A 201 -13.27 -14.27 -6.76
C ASN A 201 -12.18 -15.34 -6.76
N PHE A 202 -12.05 -16.05 -5.64
CA PHE A 202 -11.01 -17.08 -5.50
C PHE A 202 -11.33 -18.30 -6.36
N ASP A 203 -10.47 -18.56 -7.34
CA ASP A 203 -10.54 -19.73 -8.19
C ASP A 203 -9.88 -20.94 -7.50
N GLN A 204 -10.71 -21.80 -6.95
CA GLN A 204 -10.25 -22.97 -6.19
C GLN A 204 -9.53 -24.01 -7.04
N GLU A 205 -9.81 -24.08 -8.33
CA GLU A 205 -9.21 -25.09 -9.23
C GLU A 205 -7.82 -24.68 -9.69
N ASN A 206 -7.70 -23.42 -10.15
CA ASN A 206 -6.44 -22.90 -10.70
C ASN A 206 -5.47 -22.39 -9.62
N HIS A 207 -5.98 -22.04 -8.42
CA HIS A 207 -5.16 -21.45 -7.36
C HIS A 207 -5.01 -22.34 -6.10
N LYS A 208 -5.09 -23.66 -6.25
CA LYS A 208 -4.98 -24.63 -5.13
C LYS A 208 -3.78 -24.38 -4.22
N ALA A 209 -2.61 -24.06 -4.81
CA ALA A 209 -1.38 -23.83 -4.06
C ALA A 209 -1.49 -22.66 -3.07
N PHE A 210 -2.31 -21.65 -3.37
CA PHE A 210 -2.50 -20.49 -2.50
C PHE A 210 -3.12 -20.86 -1.15
N LYS A 211 -3.92 -21.93 -1.08
CA LYS A 211 -4.51 -22.41 0.18
C LYS A 211 -3.46 -22.76 1.24
N ASP A 212 -2.25 -23.13 0.81
CA ASP A 212 -1.13 -23.47 1.68
C ASP A 212 -0.20 -22.27 1.97
N ALA A 213 -0.53 -21.08 1.50
CA ALA A 213 0.22 -19.86 1.82
C ALA A 213 0.00 -19.46 3.29
N ARG A 214 1.07 -19.06 3.97
CA ARG A 214 1.00 -18.48 5.32
C ARG A 214 0.77 -17.00 5.24
N VAL A 215 -0.49 -16.62 5.32
CA VAL A 215 -0.93 -15.23 5.16
C VAL A 215 -0.90 -14.52 6.50
N LYS A 216 -0.24 -13.37 6.53
CA LYS A 216 -0.30 -12.42 7.64
C LYS A 216 -1.22 -11.25 7.28
N TYR A 217 -1.79 -10.60 8.28
CA TYR A 217 -2.64 -9.45 8.04
C TYR A 217 -2.48 -8.36 9.10
N THR A 218 -2.94 -7.17 8.78
CA THR A 218 -3.14 -6.08 9.73
C THR A 218 -4.21 -5.11 9.23
N VAL A 219 -4.90 -4.47 10.17
CA VAL A 219 -5.73 -3.31 9.90
C VAL A 219 -4.93 -2.06 10.24
N LEU A 220 -4.62 -1.28 9.21
CA LEU A 220 -3.97 0.02 9.35
C LEU A 220 -5.04 1.08 9.62
N GLU A 221 -4.96 1.67 10.80
CA GLU A 221 -5.76 2.81 11.25
C GLU A 221 -4.89 4.08 11.26
N PRO A 222 -5.49 5.28 11.30
CA PRO A 222 -4.72 6.52 11.40
C PRO A 222 -3.69 6.48 12.53
N GLY A 223 -2.45 6.90 12.24
CA GLY A 223 -1.32 6.85 13.17
C GLY A 223 -0.46 5.59 13.10
N LYS A 224 -0.94 4.54 12.42
CA LYS A 224 -0.16 3.31 12.23
C LYS A 224 0.71 3.38 10.97
N THR A 225 1.88 2.75 11.06
CA THR A 225 2.77 2.52 9.91
C THR A 225 3.05 1.03 9.77
N LEU A 226 3.15 0.56 8.53
CA LEU A 226 3.51 -0.82 8.20
C LEU A 226 4.82 -0.83 7.42
N PHE A 227 5.80 -1.56 7.92
CA PHE A 227 7.00 -1.93 7.16
C PHE A 227 6.71 -3.19 6.36
N ILE A 228 6.81 -3.09 5.03
CA ILE A 228 6.71 -4.19 4.07
C ILE A 228 8.11 -4.40 3.50
N PRO A 229 8.82 -5.48 3.87
CA PRO A 229 10.14 -5.73 3.32
C PRO A 229 10.06 -6.08 1.83
N LYS A 230 11.10 -5.77 1.08
CA LYS A 230 11.19 -6.10 -0.34
C LYS A 230 10.93 -7.59 -0.60
N ASN A 231 10.31 -7.86 -1.74
CA ASN A 231 9.87 -9.19 -2.19
C ASN A 231 8.76 -9.85 -1.37
N TRP A 232 8.22 -9.20 -0.34
CA TRP A 232 7.01 -9.68 0.30
C TRP A 232 5.79 -9.42 -0.60
N TRP A 233 5.01 -10.46 -0.80
CA TRP A 233 3.72 -10.33 -1.46
C TRP A 233 2.78 -9.54 -0.55
N HIS A 234 2.05 -8.60 -1.14
CA HIS A 234 1.04 -7.86 -0.40
C HIS A 234 -0.17 -7.51 -1.25
N CYS A 235 -1.31 -7.48 -0.57
CA CYS A 235 -2.60 -7.09 -1.11
C CYS A 235 -3.25 -6.11 -0.15
N VAL A 236 -3.82 -5.02 -0.67
CA VAL A 236 -4.33 -3.92 0.14
C VAL A 236 -5.78 -3.61 -0.22
N TYR A 237 -6.64 -3.55 0.79
CA TYR A 237 -8.04 -3.16 0.67
C TYR A 237 -8.28 -1.82 1.35
N GLY A 238 -8.93 -0.89 0.67
CA GLY A 238 -9.51 0.32 1.26
C GLY A 238 -10.81 -0.04 2.01
N ILE A 239 -10.82 0.12 3.33
CA ILE A 239 -12.01 -0.15 4.15
C ILE A 239 -12.92 1.08 4.16
N ASP A 240 -12.31 2.24 4.34
CA ASP A 240 -12.94 3.56 4.36
C ASP A 240 -12.36 4.43 3.25
N ILE A 241 -12.88 5.65 3.08
CA ILE A 241 -12.09 6.69 2.39
C ILE A 241 -10.75 6.76 3.09
N SER A 242 -9.68 6.58 2.34
CA SER A 242 -8.35 6.47 2.93
C SER A 242 -7.33 7.38 2.28
N ILE A 243 -6.50 8.02 3.12
CA ILE A 243 -5.34 8.78 2.70
C ILE A 243 -4.12 8.18 3.39
N SER A 244 -3.14 7.79 2.62
CA SER A 244 -1.89 7.24 3.15
C SER A 244 -0.70 7.79 2.37
N SER A 245 0.44 7.81 3.04
CA SER A 245 1.72 8.11 2.42
C SER A 245 2.64 6.90 2.56
N ASN A 246 3.51 6.71 1.61
CA ASN A 246 4.55 5.70 1.74
C ASN A 246 5.92 6.25 1.34
N ASN A 247 6.94 5.60 1.89
CA ASN A 247 8.32 5.86 1.57
C ASN A 247 8.97 4.56 1.07
N PHE A 248 9.41 4.60 -0.18
CA PHE A 248 10.17 3.50 -0.78
C PHE A 248 11.65 3.74 -0.59
N GLY A 249 12.32 2.78 0.03
CA GLY A 249 13.76 2.79 0.21
C GLY A 249 14.43 1.70 -0.60
N HIS A 250 15.59 2.02 -1.20
CA HIS A 250 16.38 1.05 -1.92
C HIS A 250 17.88 1.27 -1.71
N THR A 251 18.65 0.19 -1.89
CA THR A 251 20.09 0.25 -1.84
C THR A 251 20.66 0.95 -3.10
N THR A 252 21.93 1.35 -3.02
CA THR A 252 22.63 1.90 -4.20
C THR A 252 22.61 0.92 -5.39
N ILE A 253 22.77 -0.38 -5.10
CA ILE A 253 22.76 -1.43 -6.13
C ILE A 253 21.36 -1.54 -6.77
N ASP A 254 20.32 -1.54 -5.95
CA ASP A 254 18.94 -1.61 -6.44
C ASP A 254 18.59 -0.37 -7.28
N HIS A 255 19.08 0.82 -6.87
CA HIS A 255 18.91 2.05 -7.65
C HIS A 255 19.53 1.96 -9.05
N PHE A 256 20.73 1.43 -9.19
CA PHE A 256 21.35 1.24 -10.50
C PHE A 256 20.61 0.20 -11.36
N ARG A 257 20.09 -0.87 -10.74
CA ARG A 257 19.26 -1.86 -11.43
C ARG A 257 17.95 -1.28 -11.95
N MET A 258 17.31 -0.40 -11.19
CA MET A 258 16.09 0.30 -11.63
C MET A 258 16.37 1.15 -12.86
N LYS A 259 17.44 1.95 -12.85
CA LYS A 259 17.82 2.78 -14.01
C LYS A 259 18.13 1.97 -15.27
N SER A 260 18.69 0.76 -15.12
CA SER A 260 18.95 -0.11 -16.28
C SER A 260 17.67 -0.71 -16.89
N VAL A 261 16.59 -0.81 -16.12
CA VAL A 261 15.28 -1.29 -16.61
C VAL A 261 14.47 -0.17 -17.28
N GLU A 262 14.66 1.09 -16.87
CA GLU A 262 14.01 2.24 -17.50
C GLU A 262 14.63 2.61 -18.88
N LEU A 263 15.77 2.05 -19.23
CA LEU A 263 16.50 2.27 -20.48
C LEU A 263 16.24 1.20 -21.55
N VAL A 264 15.36 0.23 -21.29
CA VAL A 264 14.91 -0.82 -22.20
C VAL A 264 13.41 -0.66 -22.44
#